data_25f696513a1fcb655fdabebdd6da550c
#
_entry.id   25f696513a1fcb655fdabebdd6da550c
#
_cell.length_a   1.000
_cell.length_b   1.000
_cell.length_c   1.000
_cell.angle_alpha   90.00
_cell.angle_beta   90.00
_cell.angle_gamma   90.00
#
_symmetry.space_group_name_H-M   'P 1'
#
loop_
_entity.id
_entity.type
_entity.pdbx_description
1 polymer ?
#
loop_
_entity_poly.entity_id
_entity_poly.type
_entity_poly.pdbx_seq_one_letter_code
_entity_poly.pdbx_strand_id
1 'polypeptide(L)'
;MKIFDPRRHLPPGYEWEGTRTGLVWGHIASGLPLFSFLNRYSDALEALYSYREQGNQIIRELNPDRTIAPFSDLIRGTPLLGLWIFLAVMPILVWRYYHFHTQGAMSIYTMRRLPDPLEYHRRCWMQPLLSAAAELLLFAILIGLCWLLWYFGTPAVCLPK
;
A
#
# COMPACT_ATOMS: atom_id res chain seq x y z
N MET A 1 1.35 20.53 -22.00
CA MET A 1 0.03 19.88 -21.97
C MET A 1 -0.16 19.28 -20.58
N LYS A 2 -0.98 19.88 -19.69
CA LYS A 2 -1.26 19.32 -18.35
C LYS A 2 -2.30 18.20 -18.55
N ILE A 3 -1.82 16.98 -18.78
CA ILE A 3 -2.64 15.80 -19.08
C ILE A 3 -3.57 15.44 -17.93
N PHE A 4 -3.23 15.81 -16.70
CA PHE A 4 -4.03 15.53 -15.52
C PHE A 4 -4.09 16.78 -14.61
N ASP A 5 -5.26 17.40 -14.52
CA ASP A 5 -5.54 18.45 -13.53
C ASP A 5 -6.40 17.84 -12.42
N PRO A 6 -5.81 17.50 -11.25
CA PRO A 6 -6.54 16.86 -10.16
C PRO A 6 -7.66 17.74 -9.60
N ARG A 7 -7.59 19.06 -9.80
CA ARG A 7 -8.62 20.00 -9.35
C ARG A 7 -9.96 19.80 -10.06
N ARG A 8 -9.95 19.25 -11.28
CA ARG A 8 -11.18 18.92 -12.03
C ARG A 8 -11.98 17.77 -11.43
N HIS A 9 -11.32 16.95 -10.60
CA HIS A 9 -11.91 15.76 -9.96
C HIS A 9 -12.24 15.98 -8.50
N LEU A 10 -12.14 17.22 -8.03
CA LEU A 10 -12.48 17.60 -6.67
C LEU A 10 -13.76 18.41 -6.62
N PRO A 11 -14.46 18.39 -5.51
CA PRO A 11 -15.56 19.29 -5.26
C PRO A 11 -15.13 20.76 -5.41
N PRO A 12 -15.92 21.64 -6.09
CA PRO A 12 -15.59 23.04 -6.22
C PRO A 12 -15.41 23.73 -4.86
N GLY A 13 -14.30 24.46 -4.69
CA GLY A 13 -13.98 25.15 -3.45
C GLY A 13 -13.31 24.28 -2.39
N TYR A 14 -13.08 23.00 -2.67
CA TYR A 14 -12.35 22.12 -1.76
C TYR A 14 -10.84 22.41 -1.80
N GLU A 15 -10.22 22.53 -0.63
CA GLU A 15 -8.79 22.81 -0.52
C GLU A 15 -7.95 21.57 -0.88
N TRP A 16 -7.28 21.63 -2.03
CA TRP A 16 -6.51 20.51 -2.58
C TRP A 16 -5.21 20.25 -1.83
N GLU A 17 -4.51 21.32 -1.39
CA GLU A 17 -3.15 21.17 -0.88
C GLU A 17 -3.05 20.30 0.37
N GLY A 18 -3.96 20.52 1.34
CA GLY A 18 -4.01 19.69 2.54
C GLY A 18 -4.34 18.23 2.25
N THR A 19 -5.29 17.98 1.34
CA THR A 19 -5.67 16.63 0.94
C THR A 19 -4.55 15.93 0.19
N ARG A 20 -3.89 16.61 -0.74
CA ARG A 20 -2.74 16.07 -1.47
C ARG A 20 -1.63 15.64 -0.51
N THR A 21 -1.27 16.51 0.41
CA THR A 21 -0.24 16.19 1.41
C THR A 21 -0.62 14.98 2.25
N GLY A 22 -1.87 14.92 2.73
CA GLY A 22 -2.39 13.78 3.48
C GLY A 22 -2.38 12.48 2.68
N LEU A 23 -2.75 12.51 1.39
CA LEU A 23 -2.69 11.33 0.52
C LEU A 23 -1.26 10.85 0.27
N VAL A 24 -0.32 11.77 -0.02
CA VAL A 24 1.09 11.41 -0.21
C VAL A 24 1.67 10.74 1.03
N TRP A 25 1.45 11.33 2.21
CA TRP A 25 1.89 10.72 3.47
C TRP A 25 1.15 9.41 3.77
N GLY A 26 -0.11 9.30 3.38
CA GLY A 26 -0.89 8.07 3.46
C GLY A 26 -0.26 6.93 2.65
N HIS A 27 0.11 7.17 1.39
CA HIS A 27 0.81 6.20 0.54
C HIS A 27 2.17 5.79 1.12
N ILE A 28 2.94 6.74 1.66
CA ILE A 28 4.23 6.44 2.30
C ILE A 28 4.02 5.59 3.55
N ALA A 29 3.11 6.02 4.42
CA ALA A 29 2.84 5.34 5.69
C ALA A 29 2.27 3.93 5.50
N SER A 30 1.45 3.71 4.47
CA SER A 30 0.89 2.39 4.14
C SER A 30 1.95 1.37 3.73
N GLY A 31 3.05 1.84 3.12
CA GLY A 31 4.18 0.99 2.74
C GLY A 31 5.07 0.55 3.91
N LEU A 32 5.08 1.29 5.03
CA LEU A 32 5.96 0.98 6.17
C LEU A 32 5.77 -0.42 6.75
N PRO A 33 4.54 -0.94 6.96
CA PRO A 33 4.36 -2.28 7.47
C PRO A 33 4.95 -3.39 6.61
N LEU A 34 5.17 -3.12 5.29
CA LEU A 34 5.80 -4.07 4.38
C LEU A 34 7.25 -4.39 4.77
N PHE A 35 7.95 -3.48 5.47
CA PHE A 35 9.28 -3.77 6.01
C PHE A 35 9.29 -4.95 6.97
N SER A 36 8.16 -5.26 7.62
CA SER A 36 8.06 -6.46 8.46
C SER A 36 8.26 -7.76 7.66
N PHE A 37 8.03 -7.75 6.34
CA PHE A 37 8.40 -8.86 5.46
C PHE A 37 9.90 -9.10 5.46
N LEU A 38 10.73 -8.05 5.38
CA LEU A 38 12.19 -8.18 5.37
C LEU A 38 12.70 -8.83 6.64
N ASN A 39 12.15 -8.45 7.80
CA ASN A 39 12.51 -9.07 9.09
C ASN A 39 12.13 -10.55 9.09
N ARG A 40 10.88 -10.88 8.72
CA ARG A 40 10.42 -12.28 8.63
C ARG A 40 11.23 -13.11 7.64
N TYR A 41 11.58 -12.51 6.52
CA TYR A 41 12.40 -13.17 5.50
C TYR A 41 13.84 -13.39 6.00
N SER A 42 14.44 -12.41 6.69
CA SER A 42 15.74 -12.55 7.33
C SER A 42 15.74 -13.68 8.37
N ASP A 43 14.74 -13.70 9.25
CA ASP A 43 14.58 -14.75 10.26
C ASP A 43 14.41 -16.15 9.61
N ALA A 44 13.62 -16.22 8.54
CA ALA A 44 13.41 -17.45 7.78
C ALA A 44 14.69 -17.91 7.05
N LEU A 45 15.50 -16.98 6.53
CA LEU A 45 16.81 -17.31 5.96
C LEU A 45 17.78 -17.78 7.02
N GLU A 46 17.84 -17.13 8.17
CA GLU A 46 18.72 -17.55 9.26
C GLU A 46 18.37 -18.95 9.77
N ALA A 47 17.09 -19.29 9.81
CA ALA A 47 16.62 -20.62 10.18
C ALA A 47 17.11 -21.75 9.26
N LEU A 48 17.54 -21.44 8.01
CA LEU A 48 18.11 -22.42 7.09
C LEU A 48 19.54 -22.85 7.47
N TYR A 49 20.23 -22.05 8.28
CA TYR A 49 21.61 -22.31 8.65
C TYR A 49 21.69 -22.97 10.01
N SER A 50 22.63 -23.89 10.16
CA SER A 50 23.08 -24.45 11.42
C SER A 50 24.44 -23.86 11.78
N TYR A 51 24.62 -23.54 13.05
CA TYR A 51 25.87 -23.03 13.58
C TYR A 51 26.62 -24.19 14.27
N ARG A 52 27.80 -24.51 13.77
CA ARG A 52 28.65 -25.55 14.38
C ARG A 52 29.91 -24.92 14.94
N GLU A 53 30.15 -25.17 16.21
CA GLU A 53 31.42 -24.80 16.86
C GLU A 53 32.50 -25.81 16.45
N GLN A 54 33.56 -25.33 15.82
CA GLN A 54 34.73 -26.11 15.47
C GLN A 54 35.98 -25.43 16.04
N GLY A 55 36.37 -25.84 17.23
CA GLY A 55 37.44 -25.19 18.00
C GLY A 55 37.00 -23.79 18.47
N ASN A 56 37.73 -22.75 18.05
CA ASN A 56 37.46 -21.36 18.44
C ASN A 56 36.70 -20.56 17.33
N GLN A 57 36.14 -21.26 16.35
CA GLN A 57 35.39 -20.63 15.22
C GLN A 57 33.98 -21.20 15.14
N ILE A 58 33.02 -20.29 14.92
CA ILE A 58 31.64 -20.65 14.62
C ILE A 58 31.52 -20.73 13.08
N ILE A 59 31.28 -21.93 12.57
CA ILE A 59 31.07 -22.18 11.14
C ILE A 59 29.58 -22.18 10.89
N ARG A 60 29.14 -21.39 9.90
CA ARG A 60 27.76 -21.31 9.42
C ARG A 60 27.60 -22.27 8.24
N GLU A 61 26.84 -23.33 8.41
CA GLU A 61 26.57 -24.33 7.37
C GLU A 61 25.10 -24.28 6.97
N LEU A 62 24.85 -24.29 5.64
CA LEU A 62 23.50 -24.41 5.10
C LEU A 62 22.98 -25.83 5.33
N ASN A 63 21.81 -25.96 5.91
CA ASN A 63 21.14 -27.26 6.07
C ASN A 63 20.22 -27.53 4.88
N PRO A 64 20.57 -28.45 3.96
CA PRO A 64 19.81 -28.72 2.74
C PRO A 64 18.45 -29.39 3.00
N ASP A 65 18.24 -29.95 4.19
CA ASP A 65 16.99 -30.62 4.57
C ASP A 65 15.92 -29.65 5.05
N ARG A 66 16.30 -28.38 5.28
CA ARG A 66 15.36 -27.32 5.66
C ARG A 66 14.83 -26.58 4.45
N THR A 67 13.52 -26.34 4.43
CA THR A 67 12.85 -25.48 3.44
C THR A 67 12.46 -24.17 4.06
N ILE A 68 12.59 -23.08 3.28
CA ILE A 68 12.13 -21.76 3.71
C ILE A 68 10.60 -21.73 3.80
N ALA A 69 10.06 -20.87 4.66
CA ALA A 69 8.62 -20.64 4.72
C ALA A 69 8.09 -20.17 3.35
N PRO A 70 6.92 -20.65 2.92
CA PRO A 70 6.33 -20.23 1.66
C PRO A 70 6.07 -18.71 1.66
N PHE A 71 6.21 -18.09 0.50
CA PHE A 71 6.04 -16.63 0.36
C PHE A 71 4.72 -16.12 0.93
N SER A 72 3.62 -16.88 0.77
CA SER A 72 2.30 -16.57 1.31
C SER A 72 2.30 -16.32 2.82
N ASP A 73 3.09 -17.09 3.56
CA ASP A 73 3.15 -17.00 5.03
C ASP A 73 3.98 -15.81 5.49
N LEU A 74 5.02 -15.46 4.72
CA LEU A 74 5.87 -14.30 5.00
C LEU A 74 5.14 -12.97 4.74
N ILE A 75 4.32 -12.91 3.68
CA ILE A 75 3.60 -11.68 3.30
C ILE A 75 2.28 -11.50 4.06
N ARG A 76 1.73 -12.57 4.63
CA ARG A 76 0.43 -12.54 5.30
C ARG A 76 0.46 -11.73 6.61
N GLY A 77 -0.63 -11.03 6.88
CA GLY A 77 -0.83 -10.29 8.15
C GLY A 77 -0.19 -8.91 8.16
N THR A 78 0.80 -8.69 9.04
CA THR A 78 1.42 -7.37 9.25
C THR A 78 1.90 -6.65 7.98
N PRO A 79 2.57 -7.31 7.02
CA PRO A 79 3.03 -6.65 5.80
C PRO A 79 1.89 -5.99 4.99
N LEU A 80 0.69 -6.58 4.99
CA LEU A 80 -0.47 -6.07 4.26
C LEU A 80 -1.33 -5.10 5.08
N LEU A 81 -1.04 -4.90 6.36
CA LEU A 81 -1.85 -4.07 7.25
C LEU A 81 -1.98 -2.63 6.73
N GLY A 82 -0.89 -2.06 6.22
CA GLY A 82 -0.89 -0.70 5.68
C GLY A 82 -1.85 -0.52 4.51
N LEU A 83 -1.90 -1.48 3.59
CA LEU A 83 -2.84 -1.49 2.47
C LEU A 83 -4.30 -1.48 2.98
N TRP A 84 -4.63 -2.35 3.94
CA TRP A 84 -5.99 -2.42 4.47
C TRP A 84 -6.40 -1.13 5.19
N ILE A 85 -5.49 -0.53 5.98
CA ILE A 85 -5.75 0.75 6.65
C ILE A 85 -5.97 1.85 5.61
N PHE A 86 -5.12 1.93 4.58
CA PHE A 86 -5.27 2.93 3.53
C PHE A 86 -6.61 2.80 2.80
N LEU A 87 -6.98 1.59 2.40
CA LEU A 87 -8.25 1.33 1.73
C LEU A 87 -9.46 1.64 2.63
N ALA A 88 -9.37 1.37 3.93
CA ALA A 88 -10.42 1.68 4.89
C ALA A 88 -10.63 3.20 5.10
N VAL A 89 -9.60 4.02 4.83
CA VAL A 89 -9.70 5.49 4.88
C VAL A 89 -10.43 6.07 3.68
N MET A 90 -10.46 5.37 2.53
CA MET A 90 -11.08 5.91 1.31
C MET A 90 -12.58 6.22 1.46
N PRO A 91 -13.43 5.38 2.05
CA PRO A 91 -14.81 5.73 2.34
C PRO A 91 -14.97 6.97 3.23
N ILE A 92 -14.04 7.19 4.16
CA ILE A 92 -14.04 8.38 5.02
C ILE A 92 -13.79 9.64 4.19
N LEU A 93 -12.88 9.57 3.19
CA LEU A 93 -12.65 10.69 2.27
C LEU A 93 -13.87 10.96 1.40
N VAL A 94 -14.53 9.93 0.89
CA VAL A 94 -15.80 10.08 0.17
C VAL A 94 -16.83 10.78 1.04
N TRP A 95 -17.01 10.32 2.28
CA TRP A 95 -17.94 10.94 3.24
C TRP A 95 -17.58 12.41 3.50
N ARG A 96 -16.29 12.75 3.71
CA ARG A 96 -15.83 14.14 3.88
C ARG A 96 -16.17 15.01 2.68
N TYR A 97 -16.02 14.50 1.44
CA TYR A 97 -16.36 15.24 0.23
C TYR A 97 -17.88 15.51 0.15
N TYR A 98 -18.71 14.51 0.48
CA TYR A 98 -20.14 14.72 0.56
C TYR A 98 -20.52 15.72 1.67
N HIS A 99 -19.90 15.60 2.83
CA HIS A 99 -20.20 16.47 3.99
C HIS A 99 -19.77 17.92 3.73
N PHE A 100 -18.65 18.15 3.06
CA PHE A 100 -18.20 19.49 2.66
C PHE A 100 -19.28 20.23 1.85
N HIS A 101 -20.04 19.54 1.02
CA HIS A 101 -21.10 20.13 0.22
C HIS A 101 -22.36 20.42 1.00
N THR A 102 -22.62 19.71 2.08
CA THR A 102 -23.82 19.92 2.92
C THR A 102 -23.66 21.03 3.95
N GLN A 103 -22.41 21.39 4.30
CA GLN A 103 -22.12 22.41 5.32
C GLN A 103 -21.94 23.84 4.78
N GLY A 104 -21.69 24.03 3.50
CA GLY A 104 -21.34 25.34 2.94
C GLY A 104 -22.40 25.90 1.99
N ALA A 105 -23.00 27.02 2.35
CA ALA A 105 -24.01 27.70 1.53
C ALA A 105 -23.56 27.95 0.06
N MET A 106 -22.27 28.25 -0.18
CA MET A 106 -21.72 28.50 -1.50
C MET A 106 -21.64 27.25 -2.38
N SER A 107 -21.36 26.10 -1.81
CA SER A 107 -21.20 24.84 -2.55
C SER A 107 -22.53 24.34 -3.12
N ILE A 108 -23.62 24.47 -2.38
CA ILE A 108 -24.98 24.08 -2.82
C ILE A 108 -25.40 24.88 -4.06
N TYR A 109 -25.12 26.19 -4.10
CA TYR A 109 -25.47 27.04 -5.26
C TYR A 109 -24.63 26.69 -6.49
N THR A 110 -23.36 26.38 -6.33
CA THR A 110 -22.48 25.97 -7.43
C THR A 110 -22.91 24.62 -8.01
N MET A 111 -23.31 23.69 -7.14
CA MET A 111 -23.75 22.35 -7.55
C MET A 111 -25.11 22.32 -8.25
N ARG A 112 -26.06 23.20 -7.85
CA ARG A 112 -27.37 23.33 -8.53
C ARG A 112 -27.25 23.90 -9.96
N ARG A 113 -26.10 24.50 -10.29
CA ARG A 113 -25.81 25.04 -11.64
C ARG A 113 -25.04 24.05 -12.53
N LEU A 114 -24.67 22.88 -12.02
CA LEU A 114 -24.07 21.86 -12.84
C LEU A 114 -25.12 21.29 -13.82
N PRO A 115 -24.80 21.18 -15.10
CA PRO A 115 -25.73 20.68 -16.11
C PRO A 115 -26.06 19.20 -15.91
N ASP A 116 -25.19 18.43 -15.22
CA ASP A 116 -25.37 17.00 -14.97
C ASP A 116 -25.40 16.72 -13.45
N PRO A 117 -26.49 16.16 -12.92
CA PRO A 117 -26.60 15.79 -11.51
C PRO A 117 -25.59 14.70 -11.09
N LEU A 118 -25.12 13.86 -12.05
CA LEU A 118 -24.12 12.82 -11.77
C LEU A 118 -22.71 13.40 -11.59
N GLU A 119 -22.44 14.60 -12.10
CA GLU A 119 -21.13 15.26 -11.96
C GLU A 119 -20.74 15.46 -10.50
N TYR A 120 -21.70 15.71 -9.63
CA TYR A 120 -21.48 15.80 -8.19
C TYR A 120 -20.94 14.51 -7.59
N HIS A 121 -21.63 13.39 -7.86
CA HIS A 121 -21.20 12.07 -7.37
C HIS A 121 -19.85 11.69 -7.96
N ARG A 122 -19.66 11.93 -9.26
CA ARG A 122 -18.38 11.67 -9.92
C ARG A 122 -17.22 12.39 -9.24
N ARG A 123 -17.35 13.66 -8.89
CA ARG A 123 -16.29 14.43 -8.21
C ARG A 123 -16.02 13.95 -6.78
N CYS A 124 -17.05 13.50 -6.07
CA CYS A 124 -16.85 12.95 -4.71
C CYS A 124 -16.12 11.59 -4.72
N TRP A 125 -16.30 10.77 -5.77
CA TRP A 125 -15.75 9.42 -5.85
C TRP A 125 -14.43 9.32 -6.61
N MET A 126 -14.21 10.17 -7.62
CA MET A 126 -13.06 10.02 -8.52
C MET A 126 -11.72 10.05 -7.79
N GLN A 127 -11.51 11.03 -6.90
CA GLN A 127 -10.24 11.16 -6.20
C GLN A 127 -9.96 9.98 -5.26
N PRO A 128 -10.88 9.54 -4.38
CA PRO A 128 -10.66 8.35 -3.55
C PRO A 128 -10.43 7.08 -4.38
N LEU A 129 -11.18 6.89 -5.47
CA LEU A 129 -11.00 5.72 -6.34
C LEU A 129 -9.64 5.72 -7.05
N LEU A 130 -9.20 6.88 -7.57
CA LEU A 130 -7.88 7.00 -8.19
C LEU A 130 -6.76 6.75 -7.17
N SER A 131 -6.91 7.25 -5.94
CA SER A 131 -5.94 7.01 -4.87
C SER A 131 -5.91 5.54 -4.46
N ALA A 132 -7.07 4.89 -4.35
CA ALA A 132 -7.15 3.46 -4.06
C ALA A 132 -6.52 2.61 -5.19
N ALA A 133 -6.79 2.96 -6.45
CA ALA A 133 -6.19 2.28 -7.59
C ALA A 133 -4.66 2.46 -7.64
N ALA A 134 -4.16 3.67 -7.37
CA ALA A 134 -2.73 3.94 -7.29
C ALA A 134 -2.07 3.14 -6.16
N GLU A 135 -2.72 3.03 -4.99
CA GLU A 135 -2.24 2.24 -3.87
C GLU A 135 -2.18 0.75 -4.19
N LEU A 136 -3.22 0.21 -4.79
CA LEU A 136 -3.24 -1.20 -5.21
C LEU A 136 -2.13 -1.50 -6.22
N LEU A 137 -1.87 -0.60 -7.17
CA LEU A 137 -0.78 -0.75 -8.13
C LEU A 137 0.58 -0.68 -7.44
N LEU A 138 0.78 0.28 -6.53
CA LEU A 138 2.00 0.41 -5.74
C LEU A 138 2.27 -0.87 -4.95
N PHE A 139 1.26 -1.38 -4.22
CA PHE A 139 1.40 -2.62 -3.47
C PHE A 139 1.66 -3.83 -4.35
N ALA A 140 1.03 -3.94 -5.52
CA ALA A 140 1.30 -5.01 -6.47
C ALA A 140 2.77 -5.02 -6.90
N ILE A 141 3.35 -3.84 -7.18
CA ILE A 141 4.78 -3.69 -7.51
C ILE A 141 5.66 -4.09 -6.33
N LEU A 142 5.36 -3.60 -5.12
CA LEU A 142 6.14 -3.88 -3.92
C LEU A 142 6.09 -5.36 -3.54
N ILE A 143 4.93 -6.00 -3.61
CA ILE A 143 4.77 -7.44 -3.38
C ILE A 143 5.54 -8.23 -4.43
N GLY A 144 5.49 -7.80 -5.69
CA GLY A 144 6.29 -8.40 -6.76
C GLY A 144 7.80 -8.34 -6.47
N LEU A 145 8.30 -7.19 -5.98
CA LEU A 145 9.69 -7.04 -5.55
C LEU A 145 10.03 -7.94 -4.35
N CYS A 146 9.14 -8.05 -3.36
CA CYS A 146 9.32 -8.98 -2.24
C CYS A 146 9.37 -10.44 -2.73
N TRP A 147 8.53 -10.81 -3.70
CA TRP A 147 8.53 -12.14 -4.29
C TRP A 147 9.84 -12.42 -5.05
N LEU A 148 10.34 -11.46 -5.82
CA LEU A 148 11.63 -11.57 -6.50
C LEU A 148 12.77 -11.74 -5.49
N LEU A 149 12.76 -10.95 -4.42
CA LEU A 149 13.76 -11.08 -3.35
C LEU A 149 13.70 -12.46 -2.70
N TRP A 150 12.51 -12.97 -2.39
CA TRP A 150 12.32 -14.30 -1.82
C TRP A 150 12.80 -15.40 -2.75
N TYR A 151 12.46 -15.32 -4.05
CA TYR A 151 12.78 -16.34 -5.04
C TYR A 151 14.28 -16.39 -5.38
N PHE A 152 14.89 -15.23 -5.64
CA PHE A 152 16.30 -15.15 -6.02
C PHE A 152 17.26 -15.07 -4.83
N GLY A 153 16.81 -14.57 -3.69
CA GLY A 153 17.61 -14.47 -2.48
C GLY A 153 17.69 -15.77 -1.67
N THR A 154 16.81 -16.74 -1.95
CA THR A 154 16.81 -18.03 -1.25
C THR A 154 17.63 -19.06 -2.02
N PRO A 155 18.49 -19.87 -1.35
CA PRO A 155 19.18 -20.96 -2.00
C PRO A 155 18.20 -21.93 -2.66
N ALA A 156 18.42 -22.28 -3.93
CA ALA A 156 17.49 -23.09 -4.73
C ALA A 156 17.14 -24.45 -4.11
N VAL A 157 18.05 -25.01 -3.33
CA VAL A 157 17.86 -26.31 -2.63
C VAL A 157 16.82 -26.19 -1.51
N CYS A 158 16.66 -24.99 -0.91
CA CYS A 158 15.77 -24.74 0.23
C CYS A 158 14.42 -24.14 -0.19
N LEU A 159 14.17 -23.93 -1.49
CA LEU A 159 12.87 -23.47 -1.97
C LEU A 159 11.79 -24.56 -1.79
N PRO A 160 10.58 -24.23 -1.36
CA PRO A 160 9.48 -25.17 -1.31
C PRO A 160 9.16 -25.68 -2.73
N LYS A 161 9.01 -27.00 -2.85
CA LYS A 161 8.66 -27.68 -4.12
C LYS A 161 7.18 -27.62 -4.39
#